data_43b48fc6ef659f518a69cc6000d02397
#
_entry.id   43b48fc6ef659f518a69cc6000d02397
#
_cell.length_a   1.000
_cell.length_b   1.000
_cell.length_c   1.000
_cell.angle_alpha   90.00
_cell.angle_beta   90.00
_cell.angle_gamma   90.00
#
_symmetry.space_group_name_H-M   'P 1'
#
loop_
_entity.id
_entity.type
_entity.pdbx_description
1 polymer ?
#
loop_
_entity_poly.entity_id
_entity_poly.type
_entity_poly.pdbx_seq_one_letter_code
_entity_poly.pdbx_strand_id
1 'polypeptide(L)'
;MTRPRSASPGERHPPVRRAPDFLERPMRADARRNHDRLLAEARAVFAEHGTDASLEDVARRAGVGIGTLYRHFPNRHALMSAVFEDAVNELLARARELLTAPEPCRALLTWLQEVVTSTATYRGLSRALMSASSTDPASALARCGTPMREAGAALLTRAQEAETVRADVQITDLLQLTHAIALAVEESPGDADLAGRLLELTLRGLT
;
A
#
# COMPACT_ATOMS: atom_id res chain seq x y z
N MET A 1 24.99 29.76 74.24
CA MET A 1 23.86 28.81 74.42
C MET A 1 22.74 29.24 73.51
N THR A 2 22.64 28.67 72.33
CA THR A 2 21.59 28.98 71.36
C THR A 2 21.09 27.67 70.78
N ARG A 3 19.82 27.35 71.04
CA ARG A 3 19.12 26.11 70.59
C ARG A 3 18.86 26.19 69.10
N PRO A 4 18.96 25.07 68.35
CA PRO A 4 18.51 25.00 66.98
C PRO A 4 16.98 24.78 66.91
N ARG A 5 16.34 25.44 65.94
CA ARG A 5 14.93 25.36 65.60
C ARG A 5 14.65 24.00 64.95
N SER A 6 13.55 23.35 65.39
CA SER A 6 12.97 22.15 64.84
C SER A 6 12.42 22.36 63.43
N ALA A 7 12.82 21.52 62.49
CA ALA A 7 12.24 21.44 61.15
C ALA A 7 10.88 20.74 61.20
N SER A 8 9.90 21.33 60.54
CA SER A 8 8.56 20.74 60.30
C SER A 8 8.62 19.57 59.33
N PRO A 9 7.79 18.52 59.55
CA PRO A 9 7.72 17.37 58.65
C PRO A 9 7.02 17.78 57.34
N GLY A 10 7.69 17.52 56.17
CA GLY A 10 7.14 17.75 54.86
C GLY A 10 5.89 16.93 54.58
N GLU A 11 4.87 17.59 54.10
CA GLU A 11 3.65 16.99 53.57
C GLU A 11 3.99 16.08 52.38
N ARG A 12 3.81 14.78 52.61
CA ARG A 12 3.89 13.77 51.52
C ARG A 12 2.58 13.84 50.73
N HIS A 13 2.65 14.39 49.52
CA HIS A 13 1.57 14.24 48.57
C HIS A 13 1.34 12.75 48.28
N PRO A 14 0.09 12.26 48.29
CA PRO A 14 -0.22 10.89 47.91
C PRO A 14 0.07 10.70 46.42
N PRO A 15 0.56 9.52 45.98
CA PRO A 15 0.80 9.25 44.60
C PRO A 15 -0.52 9.32 43.81
N VAL A 16 -0.52 10.11 42.74
CA VAL A 16 -1.62 10.18 41.78
C VAL A 16 -1.84 8.77 41.23
N ARG A 17 -2.95 8.13 41.59
CA ARG A 17 -3.36 6.85 41.03
C ARG A 17 -3.58 7.03 39.51
N ARG A 18 -2.72 6.47 38.68
CA ARG A 18 -2.98 6.32 37.25
C ARG A 18 -4.27 5.50 37.11
N ALA A 19 -5.17 6.00 36.29
CA ALA A 19 -6.38 5.28 35.92
C ALA A 19 -6.02 3.90 35.34
N PRO A 20 -6.82 2.86 35.59
CA PRO A 20 -6.48 1.50 35.23
C PRO A 20 -6.43 1.32 33.71
N ASP A 21 -5.38 0.65 33.25
CA ASP A 21 -4.96 0.37 31.86
C ASP A 21 -6.03 -0.34 30.98
N PHE A 22 -7.14 -0.79 31.54
CA PHE A 22 -8.21 -1.52 30.80
C PHE A 22 -9.18 -0.62 30.04
N LEU A 23 -9.21 0.69 30.29
CA LEU A 23 -10.03 1.63 29.52
C LEU A 23 -9.30 2.10 28.24
N GLU A 24 -7.97 2.07 28.21
CA GLU A 24 -7.20 2.41 27.02
C GLU A 24 -7.17 1.29 25.96
N ARG A 25 -7.26 0.01 26.36
CA ARG A 25 -7.27 -1.15 25.45
C ARG A 25 -8.51 -1.21 24.53
N PRO A 26 -9.75 -1.07 25.02
CA PRO A 26 -10.93 -1.02 24.17
C PRO A 26 -10.90 0.14 23.17
N MET A 27 -10.52 1.34 23.60
CA MET A 27 -10.43 2.52 22.74
C MET A 27 -9.40 2.37 21.61
N ARG A 28 -8.24 1.76 21.87
CA ARG A 28 -7.23 1.46 20.84
C ARG A 28 -7.74 0.39 19.87
N ALA A 29 -8.43 -0.63 20.35
CA ALA A 29 -9.02 -1.66 19.52
C ALA A 29 -10.15 -1.12 18.63
N ASP A 30 -10.98 -0.21 19.15
CA ASP A 30 -12.03 0.47 18.38
C ASP A 30 -11.44 1.41 17.33
N ALA A 31 -10.41 2.17 17.67
CA ALA A 31 -9.70 3.03 16.74
C ALA A 31 -9.09 2.21 15.60
N ARG A 32 -8.47 1.06 15.90
CA ARG A 32 -7.91 0.16 14.90
C ARG A 32 -9.01 -0.42 14.00
N ARG A 33 -10.11 -0.91 14.56
CA ARG A 33 -11.26 -1.38 13.77
C ARG A 33 -11.84 -0.31 12.87
N ASN A 34 -11.92 0.94 13.33
CA ASN A 34 -12.38 2.06 12.53
C ASN A 34 -11.40 2.39 11.40
N HIS A 35 -10.09 2.37 11.68
CA HIS A 35 -9.05 2.54 10.68
C HIS A 35 -9.16 1.47 9.58
N ASP A 36 -9.24 0.20 9.96
CA ASP A 36 -9.29 -0.93 9.01
C ASP A 36 -10.58 -0.87 8.16
N ARG A 37 -11.74 -0.50 8.76
CA ARG A 37 -12.98 -0.29 8.01
C ARG A 37 -12.89 0.89 7.05
N LEU A 38 -12.32 2.00 7.48
CA LEU A 38 -12.11 3.17 6.60
C LEU A 38 -11.21 2.81 5.41
N LEU A 39 -10.16 2.03 5.65
CA LEU A 39 -9.25 1.59 4.60
C LEU A 39 -9.96 0.66 3.60
N ALA A 40 -10.72 -0.32 4.08
CA ALA A 40 -11.48 -1.24 3.23
C ALA A 40 -12.52 -0.51 2.36
N GLU A 41 -13.29 0.41 2.96
CA GLU A 41 -14.28 1.20 2.20
C GLU A 41 -13.61 2.20 1.23
N ALA A 42 -12.48 2.79 1.61
CA ALA A 42 -11.71 3.63 0.71
C ALA A 42 -11.22 2.87 -0.52
N ARG A 43 -10.76 1.62 -0.36
CA ARG A 43 -10.40 0.73 -1.47
C ARG A 43 -11.57 0.54 -2.44
N ALA A 44 -12.75 0.19 -1.92
CA ALA A 44 -13.93 -0.01 -2.74
C ALA A 44 -14.36 1.28 -3.47
N VAL A 45 -14.41 2.41 -2.76
CA VAL A 45 -14.81 3.70 -3.33
C VAL A 45 -13.83 4.19 -4.39
N PHE A 46 -12.53 4.04 -4.17
CA PHE A 46 -11.51 4.42 -5.15
C PHE A 46 -11.48 3.47 -6.36
N ALA A 47 -11.81 2.20 -6.18
CA ALA A 47 -11.96 1.27 -7.31
C ALA A 47 -13.19 1.63 -8.18
N GLU A 48 -14.31 2.00 -7.56
CA GLU A 48 -15.55 2.37 -8.27
C GLU A 48 -15.46 3.74 -8.97
N HIS A 49 -14.85 4.74 -8.30
CA HIS A 49 -14.93 6.15 -8.69
C HIS A 49 -13.58 6.80 -8.99
N GLY A 50 -12.48 6.06 -8.84
CA GLY A 50 -11.11 6.56 -9.02
C GLY A 50 -10.62 7.39 -7.84
N THR A 51 -9.42 7.95 -7.99
CA THR A 51 -8.71 8.69 -6.93
C THR A 51 -9.36 10.01 -6.53
N ASP A 52 -10.30 10.54 -7.33
CA ASP A 52 -11.06 11.77 -7.05
C ASP A 52 -12.36 11.54 -6.28
N ALA A 53 -12.64 10.29 -5.90
CA ALA A 53 -13.84 9.89 -5.18
C ALA A 53 -14.06 10.67 -3.87
N SER A 54 -15.33 10.82 -3.43
CA SER A 54 -15.70 11.57 -2.24
C SER A 54 -15.22 10.91 -0.95
N LEU A 55 -14.55 11.65 -0.07
CA LEU A 55 -14.19 11.18 1.27
C LEU A 55 -15.39 11.08 2.21
N GLU A 56 -16.43 11.88 1.96
CA GLU A 56 -17.71 11.79 2.65
C GLU A 56 -18.38 10.45 2.38
N ASP A 57 -18.31 9.94 1.15
CA ASP A 57 -18.83 8.62 0.79
C ASP A 57 -18.04 7.51 1.48
N VAL A 58 -16.71 7.61 1.54
CA VAL A 58 -15.88 6.67 2.29
C VAL A 58 -16.30 6.64 3.77
N ALA A 59 -16.42 7.80 4.43
CA ALA A 59 -16.80 7.87 5.83
C ALA A 59 -18.20 7.28 6.07
N ARG A 60 -19.16 7.61 5.20
CA ARG A 60 -20.53 7.11 5.26
C ARG A 60 -20.60 5.58 5.09
N ARG A 61 -19.88 5.00 4.12
CA ARG A 61 -19.82 3.54 3.91
C ARG A 61 -19.16 2.85 5.10
N ALA A 62 -18.08 3.42 5.65
CA ALA A 62 -17.42 2.90 6.84
C ALA A 62 -18.25 3.05 8.13
N GLY A 63 -19.40 3.72 8.10
CA GLY A 63 -20.26 3.93 9.25
C GLY A 63 -19.67 4.87 10.30
N VAL A 64 -18.84 5.83 9.88
CA VAL A 64 -18.20 6.82 10.78
C VAL A 64 -18.46 8.24 10.28
N GLY A 65 -18.37 9.21 11.20
CA GLY A 65 -18.42 10.62 10.81
C GLY A 65 -17.16 11.07 10.07
N ILE A 66 -17.28 12.05 9.16
CA ILE A 66 -16.15 12.64 8.41
C ILE A 66 -15.03 13.16 9.33
N GLY A 67 -15.36 13.71 10.50
CA GLY A 67 -14.36 14.13 11.50
C GLY A 67 -13.55 12.96 12.08
N THR A 68 -14.11 11.73 12.11
CA THR A 68 -13.37 10.52 12.49
C THR A 68 -12.42 10.11 11.38
N LEU A 69 -12.85 10.18 10.11
CA LEU A 69 -11.97 9.93 8.96
C LEU A 69 -10.74 10.86 9.02
N TYR A 70 -10.93 12.17 9.18
CA TYR A 70 -9.83 13.14 9.23
C TYR A 70 -8.89 12.98 10.43
N ARG A 71 -9.35 12.37 11.54
CA ARG A 71 -8.44 11.99 12.64
C ARG A 71 -7.52 10.84 12.30
N HIS A 72 -7.98 9.89 11.46
CA HIS A 72 -7.15 8.77 10.99
C HIS A 72 -6.30 9.17 9.79
N PHE A 73 -6.87 9.91 8.86
CA PHE A 73 -6.25 10.32 7.60
C PHE A 73 -6.45 11.83 7.42
N PRO A 74 -5.44 12.65 7.77
CA PRO A 74 -5.59 14.11 7.85
C PRO A 74 -5.97 14.80 6.54
N ASN A 75 -5.79 14.12 5.42
CA ASN A 75 -6.17 14.59 4.09
C ASN A 75 -6.37 13.41 3.13
N ARG A 76 -6.90 13.70 1.93
CA ARG A 76 -7.10 12.72 0.85
C ARG A 76 -5.81 11.95 0.54
N HIS A 77 -4.69 12.65 0.43
CA HIS A 77 -3.41 12.04 0.08
C HIS A 77 -2.97 11.00 1.11
N ALA A 78 -3.16 11.26 2.40
CA ALA A 78 -2.86 10.30 3.46
C ALA A 78 -3.71 9.03 3.36
N LEU A 79 -5.02 9.17 3.06
CA LEU A 79 -5.89 8.01 2.85
C LEU A 79 -5.50 7.22 1.59
N MET A 80 -5.26 7.93 0.48
CA MET A 80 -4.79 7.29 -0.75
C MET A 80 -3.47 6.56 -0.54
N SER A 81 -2.51 7.19 0.15
CA SER A 81 -1.23 6.56 0.47
C SER A 81 -1.41 5.27 1.26
N ALA A 82 -2.29 5.27 2.26
CA ALA A 82 -2.56 4.08 3.05
C ALA A 82 -3.22 2.97 2.22
N VAL A 83 -4.16 3.30 1.33
CA VAL A 83 -4.78 2.33 0.40
C VAL A 83 -3.73 1.72 -0.53
N PHE A 84 -2.82 2.54 -1.07
CA PHE A 84 -1.77 2.06 -1.96
C PHE A 84 -0.70 1.24 -1.24
N GLU A 85 -0.30 1.64 -0.04
CA GLU A 85 0.62 0.88 0.80
C GLU A 85 0.06 -0.52 1.12
N ASP A 86 -1.24 -0.62 1.38
CA ASP A 86 -1.91 -1.89 1.64
C ASP A 86 -1.95 -2.78 0.39
N ALA A 87 -2.31 -2.21 -0.78
CA ALA A 87 -2.26 -2.92 -2.06
C ALA A 87 -0.83 -3.38 -2.43
N VAL A 88 0.18 -2.54 -2.19
CA VAL A 88 1.58 -2.91 -2.38
C VAL A 88 2.00 -4.04 -1.44
N ASN A 89 1.59 -4.00 -0.17
CA ASN A 89 1.89 -5.06 0.78
C ASN A 89 1.30 -6.42 0.35
N GLU A 90 0.10 -6.43 -0.23
CA GLU A 90 -0.48 -7.64 -0.83
C GLU A 90 0.37 -8.17 -1.99
N LEU A 91 0.79 -7.29 -2.91
CA LEU A 91 1.67 -7.67 -4.03
C LEU A 91 3.04 -8.19 -3.56
N LEU A 92 3.61 -7.60 -2.50
CA LEU A 92 4.85 -8.06 -1.89
C LEU A 92 4.69 -9.42 -1.21
N ALA A 93 3.57 -9.67 -0.52
CA ALA A 93 3.26 -10.96 0.06
C ALA A 93 3.11 -12.02 -1.05
N ARG A 94 2.41 -11.68 -2.12
CA ARG A 94 2.22 -12.56 -3.28
C ARG A 94 3.54 -12.89 -3.99
N ALA A 95 4.43 -11.92 -4.15
CA ALA A 95 5.76 -12.18 -4.70
C ALA A 95 6.53 -13.22 -3.88
N ARG A 96 6.49 -13.13 -2.53
CA ARG A 96 7.15 -14.11 -1.65
C ARG A 96 6.58 -15.53 -1.84
N GLU A 97 5.26 -15.67 -1.97
CA GLU A 97 4.63 -16.97 -2.27
C GLU A 97 5.11 -17.52 -3.62
N LEU A 98 5.12 -16.68 -4.64
CA LEU A 98 5.50 -17.06 -6.00
C LEU A 98 6.99 -17.42 -6.15
N LEU A 99 7.86 -16.97 -5.24
CA LEU A 99 9.27 -17.40 -5.20
C LEU A 99 9.43 -18.91 -4.97
N THR A 100 8.42 -19.62 -4.45
CA THR A 100 8.44 -21.07 -4.25
C THR A 100 7.72 -21.83 -5.36
N ALA A 101 7.11 -21.16 -6.33
CA ALA A 101 6.36 -21.80 -7.42
C ALA A 101 7.30 -22.63 -8.34
N PRO A 102 6.84 -23.76 -8.90
CA PRO A 102 7.68 -24.65 -9.70
C PRO A 102 8.11 -24.06 -11.05
N GLU A 103 7.32 -23.16 -11.61
CA GLU A 103 7.53 -22.55 -12.93
C GLU A 103 7.94 -21.05 -12.80
N PRO A 104 9.25 -20.72 -12.78
CA PRO A 104 9.71 -19.38 -12.50
C PRO A 104 9.21 -18.29 -13.45
N CYS A 105 9.21 -18.56 -14.75
CA CYS A 105 8.72 -17.61 -15.76
C CYS A 105 7.22 -17.32 -15.55
N ARG A 106 6.42 -18.35 -15.30
CA ARG A 106 4.99 -18.20 -15.03
C ARG A 106 4.73 -17.46 -13.72
N ALA A 107 5.55 -17.71 -12.70
CA ALA A 107 5.48 -16.99 -11.43
C ALA A 107 5.71 -15.48 -11.61
N LEU A 108 6.75 -15.09 -12.35
CA LEU A 108 7.03 -13.70 -12.70
C LEU A 108 5.85 -13.06 -13.43
N LEU A 109 5.29 -13.75 -14.42
CA LEU A 109 4.13 -13.24 -15.16
C LEU A 109 2.89 -13.07 -14.33
N THR A 110 2.56 -14.08 -13.52
CA THR A 110 1.41 -14.01 -12.63
C THR A 110 1.54 -12.78 -11.74
N TRP A 111 2.72 -12.53 -11.20
CA TRP A 111 2.96 -11.34 -10.38
C TRP A 111 2.81 -10.03 -11.18
N LEU A 112 3.39 -9.95 -12.39
CA LEU A 112 3.24 -8.76 -13.25
C LEU A 112 1.78 -8.52 -13.62
N GLN A 113 1.02 -9.57 -13.86
CA GLN A 113 -0.42 -9.47 -14.15
C GLN A 113 -1.21 -8.95 -12.95
N GLU A 114 -0.89 -9.39 -11.74
CA GLU A 114 -1.48 -8.88 -10.51
C GLU A 114 -1.10 -7.40 -10.29
N VAL A 115 0.13 -6.98 -10.63
CA VAL A 115 0.54 -5.57 -10.60
C VAL A 115 -0.27 -4.73 -11.58
N VAL A 116 -0.48 -5.19 -12.83
CA VAL A 116 -1.35 -4.49 -13.80
C VAL A 116 -2.75 -4.33 -13.26
N THR A 117 -3.35 -5.43 -12.77
CA THR A 117 -4.73 -5.44 -12.25
C THR A 117 -4.88 -4.50 -11.07
N SER A 118 -3.95 -4.55 -10.12
CA SER A 118 -3.95 -3.66 -8.95
C SER A 118 -3.83 -2.19 -9.35
N THR A 119 -2.94 -1.87 -10.30
CA THR A 119 -2.75 -0.50 -10.78
C THR A 119 -3.97 0.02 -11.55
N ALA A 120 -4.57 -0.79 -12.42
CA ALA A 120 -5.75 -0.45 -13.20
C ALA A 120 -7.02 -0.31 -12.34
N THR A 121 -7.09 -1.02 -11.20
CA THR A 121 -8.23 -0.94 -10.27
C THR A 121 -8.41 0.48 -9.72
N TYR A 122 -7.31 1.21 -9.50
CA TYR A 122 -7.36 2.58 -8.99
C TYR A 122 -7.10 3.57 -10.12
N ARG A 123 -8.18 4.14 -10.67
CA ARG A 123 -8.11 5.10 -11.78
C ARG A 123 -7.17 6.27 -11.45
N GLY A 124 -6.22 6.53 -12.33
CA GLY A 124 -5.22 7.58 -12.15
C GLY A 124 -3.97 7.14 -11.36
N LEU A 125 -3.93 5.92 -10.79
CA LEU A 125 -2.77 5.44 -10.03
C LEU A 125 -1.52 5.33 -10.89
N SER A 126 -1.63 4.78 -12.11
CA SER A 126 -0.51 4.66 -13.06
C SER A 126 0.14 6.02 -13.30
N ARG A 127 -0.67 7.04 -13.54
CA ARG A 127 -0.22 8.43 -13.75
C ARG A 127 0.41 9.03 -12.49
N ALA A 128 -0.22 8.80 -11.33
CA ALA A 128 0.30 9.27 -10.04
C ALA A 128 1.65 8.61 -9.69
N LEU A 129 1.80 7.32 -9.95
CA LEU A 129 3.06 6.60 -9.75
C LEU A 129 4.18 7.12 -10.65
N MET A 130 3.90 7.34 -11.93
CA MET A 130 4.88 7.88 -12.88
C MET A 130 5.33 9.30 -12.50
N SER A 131 4.42 10.17 -12.07
CA SER A 131 4.76 11.54 -11.64
C SER A 131 5.49 11.58 -10.30
N ALA A 132 5.13 10.71 -9.34
CA ALA A 132 5.77 10.65 -8.03
C ALA A 132 7.23 10.18 -8.10
N SER A 133 7.56 9.30 -9.04
CA SER A 133 8.94 8.84 -9.27
C SER A 133 9.89 9.96 -9.68
N SER A 134 9.36 11.10 -10.16
CA SER A 134 10.15 12.23 -10.68
C SER A 134 10.25 13.43 -9.74
N THR A 135 9.41 13.55 -8.69
CA THR A 135 9.26 14.83 -7.98
C THR A 135 9.44 14.82 -6.46
N ASP A 136 9.17 13.70 -5.76
CA ASP A 136 9.36 13.65 -4.29
C ASP A 136 9.77 12.26 -3.80
N PRO A 137 11.06 12.08 -3.45
CA PRO A 137 11.56 10.81 -2.87
C PRO A 137 10.89 10.43 -1.55
N ALA A 138 10.27 11.38 -0.85
CA ALA A 138 9.60 11.16 0.44
C ALA A 138 8.12 10.81 0.28
N SER A 139 7.56 10.84 -0.94
CA SER A 139 6.17 10.46 -1.16
C SER A 139 5.93 8.98 -0.84
N ALA A 140 4.73 8.63 -0.36
CA ALA A 140 4.37 7.24 -0.10
C ALA A 140 4.49 6.38 -1.36
N LEU A 141 4.12 6.93 -2.51
CA LEU A 141 4.21 6.27 -3.81
C LEU A 141 5.67 6.02 -4.23
N ALA A 142 6.58 6.98 -3.99
CA ALA A 142 8.01 6.81 -4.25
C ALA A 142 8.62 5.74 -3.31
N ARG A 143 8.21 5.69 -2.03
CA ARG A 143 8.64 4.64 -1.10
C ARG A 143 8.22 3.23 -1.49
N CYS A 144 7.09 3.07 -2.16
CA CYS A 144 6.62 1.78 -2.68
C CYS A 144 7.50 1.24 -3.81
N GLY A 145 8.18 2.10 -4.55
CA GLY A 145 8.94 1.71 -5.75
C GLY A 145 10.13 0.80 -5.45
N THR A 146 10.87 1.02 -4.36
CA THR A 146 12.04 0.19 -4.01
C THR A 146 11.64 -1.24 -3.62
N PRO A 147 10.70 -1.48 -2.68
CA PRO A 147 10.25 -2.82 -2.34
C PRO A 147 9.66 -3.58 -3.55
N MET A 148 8.91 -2.91 -4.41
CA MET A 148 8.33 -3.53 -5.61
C MET A 148 9.42 -3.96 -6.60
N ARG A 149 10.46 -3.13 -6.81
CA ARG A 149 11.61 -3.51 -7.65
C ARG A 149 12.37 -4.69 -7.08
N GLU A 150 12.62 -4.71 -5.78
CA GLU A 150 13.32 -5.82 -5.11
C GLU A 150 12.53 -7.13 -5.23
N ALA A 151 11.22 -7.10 -5.00
CA ALA A 151 10.36 -8.27 -5.13
C ALA A 151 10.32 -8.79 -6.58
N GLY A 152 10.14 -7.90 -7.55
CA GLY A 152 10.17 -8.25 -8.97
C GLY A 152 11.54 -8.73 -9.44
N ALA A 153 12.64 -8.12 -8.95
CA ALA A 153 14.00 -8.56 -9.27
C ALA A 153 14.27 -9.99 -8.78
N ALA A 154 13.78 -10.34 -7.59
CA ALA A 154 13.92 -11.70 -7.08
C ALA A 154 13.20 -12.74 -7.96
N LEU A 155 11.99 -12.43 -8.43
CA LEU A 155 11.25 -13.30 -9.36
C LEU A 155 11.93 -13.38 -10.73
N LEU A 156 12.42 -12.26 -11.26
CA LEU A 156 13.15 -12.20 -12.53
C LEU A 156 14.44 -12.99 -12.49
N THR A 157 15.27 -12.78 -11.46
CA THR A 157 16.53 -13.52 -11.28
C THR A 157 16.28 -15.01 -11.30
N ARG A 158 15.27 -15.49 -10.59
CA ARG A 158 14.90 -16.90 -10.58
C ARG A 158 14.48 -17.43 -11.95
N ALA A 159 13.78 -16.62 -12.75
CA ALA A 159 13.39 -16.99 -14.12
C ALA A 159 14.60 -17.00 -15.08
N GLN A 160 15.56 -16.09 -14.88
CA GLN A 160 16.83 -16.04 -15.62
C GLN A 160 17.76 -17.20 -15.26
N GLU A 161 17.89 -17.55 -13.98
CA GLU A 161 18.64 -18.72 -13.51
C GLU A 161 18.09 -20.05 -14.05
N ALA A 162 16.76 -20.10 -14.28
CA ALA A 162 16.10 -21.23 -14.93
C ALA A 162 16.19 -21.19 -16.47
N GLU A 163 16.91 -20.23 -17.04
CA GLU A 163 17.07 -20.01 -18.50
C GLU A 163 15.71 -19.84 -19.24
N THR A 164 14.65 -19.42 -18.52
CA THR A 164 13.30 -19.22 -19.08
C THR A 164 13.03 -17.76 -19.45
N VAL A 165 13.90 -16.85 -19.04
CA VAL A 165 13.90 -15.43 -19.40
C VAL A 165 15.33 -15.01 -19.72
N ARG A 166 15.52 -14.19 -20.74
CA ARG A 166 16.80 -13.67 -21.20
C ARG A 166 17.52 -12.91 -20.08
N ALA A 167 18.84 -13.03 -20.03
CA ALA A 167 19.67 -12.41 -18.99
C ALA A 167 19.83 -10.87 -19.12
N ASP A 168 19.55 -10.30 -20.31
CA ASP A 168 19.63 -8.86 -20.57
C ASP A 168 18.36 -8.09 -20.14
N VAL A 169 17.29 -8.77 -19.76
CA VAL A 169 16.05 -8.17 -19.29
C VAL A 169 16.23 -7.53 -17.91
N GLN A 170 15.74 -6.30 -17.74
CA GLN A 170 15.82 -5.58 -16.47
C GLN A 170 14.43 -5.45 -15.83
N ILE A 171 14.37 -5.60 -14.52
CA ILE A 171 13.10 -5.47 -13.79
C ILE A 171 12.47 -4.08 -13.92
N THR A 172 13.30 -3.04 -14.04
CA THR A 172 12.84 -1.68 -14.25
C THR A 172 12.05 -1.53 -15.53
N ASP A 173 12.48 -2.19 -16.61
CA ASP A 173 11.82 -2.13 -17.92
C ASP A 173 10.47 -2.88 -17.87
N LEU A 174 10.46 -4.04 -17.21
CA LEU A 174 9.22 -4.81 -16.99
C LEU A 174 8.19 -4.04 -16.18
N LEU A 175 8.61 -3.36 -15.10
CA LEU A 175 7.69 -2.56 -14.29
C LEU A 175 7.19 -1.33 -15.05
N GLN A 176 8.03 -0.67 -15.85
CA GLN A 176 7.59 0.45 -16.70
C GLN A 176 6.58 -0.02 -17.73
N LEU A 177 6.84 -1.15 -18.37
CA LEU A 177 5.89 -1.75 -19.33
C LEU A 177 4.57 -2.14 -18.65
N THR A 178 4.64 -2.71 -17.44
CA THR A 178 3.46 -3.04 -16.64
C THR A 178 2.61 -1.80 -16.35
N HIS A 179 3.23 -0.67 -15.99
CA HIS A 179 2.51 0.60 -15.81
C HIS A 179 1.89 1.12 -17.10
N ALA A 180 2.59 1.01 -18.25
CA ALA A 180 2.04 1.41 -19.54
C ALA A 180 0.84 0.53 -19.94
N ILE A 181 0.90 -0.78 -19.67
CA ILE A 181 -0.22 -1.70 -19.90
C ILE A 181 -1.40 -1.34 -18.99
N ALA A 182 -1.16 -1.05 -17.71
CA ALA A 182 -2.22 -0.63 -16.80
C ALA A 182 -2.93 0.64 -17.27
N LEU A 183 -2.18 1.62 -17.80
CA LEU A 183 -2.75 2.83 -18.37
C LEU A 183 -3.62 2.52 -19.62
N ALA A 184 -3.16 1.64 -20.51
CA ALA A 184 -3.94 1.22 -21.67
C ALA A 184 -5.24 0.51 -21.28
N VAL A 185 -5.22 -0.28 -20.21
CA VAL A 185 -6.41 -0.94 -19.65
C VAL A 185 -7.39 0.08 -19.05
N GLU A 186 -6.89 1.12 -18.34
CA GLU A 186 -7.74 2.21 -17.84
C GLU A 186 -8.49 2.93 -18.97
N GLU A 187 -7.87 3.12 -20.14
CA GLU A 187 -8.45 3.77 -21.31
C GLU A 187 -9.38 2.87 -22.12
N SER A 188 -9.38 1.55 -21.85
CA SER A 188 -10.13 0.54 -22.60
C SER A 188 -11.04 -0.32 -21.70
N PRO A 189 -11.98 0.25 -20.94
CA PRO A 189 -12.74 -0.47 -19.92
C PRO A 189 -13.64 -1.59 -20.46
N GLY A 190 -13.86 -1.65 -21.76
CA GLY A 190 -14.65 -2.71 -22.41
C GLY A 190 -13.85 -3.96 -22.81
N ASP A 191 -12.53 -3.96 -22.65
CA ASP A 191 -11.65 -5.06 -23.06
C ASP A 191 -11.00 -5.74 -21.83
N ALA A 192 -11.74 -6.65 -21.22
CA ALA A 192 -11.31 -7.36 -20.00
C ALA A 192 -10.02 -8.19 -20.19
N ASP A 193 -9.72 -8.62 -21.42
CA ASP A 193 -8.57 -9.50 -21.71
C ASP A 193 -7.33 -8.72 -22.18
N LEU A 194 -7.40 -7.40 -22.31
CA LEU A 194 -6.33 -6.58 -22.87
C LEU A 194 -5.01 -6.75 -22.08
N ALA A 195 -5.07 -6.70 -20.76
CA ALA A 195 -3.90 -6.88 -19.89
C ALA A 195 -3.20 -8.21 -20.16
N GLY A 196 -3.96 -9.29 -20.21
CA GLY A 196 -3.43 -10.65 -20.47
C GLY A 196 -2.75 -10.74 -21.83
N ARG A 197 -3.40 -10.24 -22.88
CA ARG A 197 -2.84 -10.27 -24.25
C ARG A 197 -1.55 -9.44 -24.36
N LEU A 198 -1.50 -8.25 -23.79
CA LEU A 198 -0.30 -7.40 -23.85
C LEU A 198 0.85 -8.02 -23.04
N LEU A 199 0.59 -8.60 -21.89
CA LEU A 199 1.60 -9.31 -21.10
C LEU A 199 2.09 -10.58 -21.82
N GLU A 200 1.22 -11.36 -22.46
CA GLU A 200 1.66 -12.51 -23.26
C GLU A 200 2.55 -12.11 -24.43
N LEU A 201 2.22 -11.02 -25.14
CA LEU A 201 3.07 -10.49 -26.20
C LEU A 201 4.45 -10.09 -25.66
N THR A 202 4.48 -9.46 -24.48
CA THR A 202 5.72 -9.13 -23.79
C THR A 202 6.56 -10.38 -23.54
N LEU A 203 5.96 -11.43 -22.99
CA LEU A 203 6.67 -12.68 -22.72
C LEU A 203 7.32 -13.32 -23.92
N ARG A 204 6.56 -13.42 -25.01
CA ARG A 204 7.11 -13.99 -26.25
C ARG A 204 8.34 -13.25 -26.77
N GLY A 205 8.56 -12.01 -26.32
CA GLY A 205 9.76 -11.24 -26.60
C GLY A 205 10.88 -11.41 -25.55
N LEU A 206 10.60 -12.07 -24.43
CA LEU A 206 11.54 -12.24 -23.32
C LEU A 206 12.14 -13.65 -23.22
N THR A 207 11.58 -14.62 -23.94
CA THR A 207 12.04 -16.04 -23.98
C THR A 207 13.03 -16.33 -25.11
#